data_8ed6957752429c46b7c19c223e36c74c
#
_entry.id   8ed6957752429c46b7c19c223e36c74c
#
_cell.length_a   1.000
_cell.length_b   1.000
_cell.length_c   1.000
_cell.angle_alpha   90.00
_cell.angle_beta   90.00
_cell.angle_gamma   90.00
#
_symmetry.space_group_name_H-M   'P 1'
#
loop_
_entity.id
_entity.type
_entity.pdbx_description
1 polymer ?
#
loop_
_entity_poly.entity_id
_entity_poly.type
_entity_poly.pdbx_seq_one_letter_code
_entity_poly.pdbx_strand_id
1 'polypeptide(L)'
;MAKTYKPTSGMASAAKRALKWKDEGKPGGTLVGLARANQLKDRDPLTASTVMRMHSFFSRHEVDKQATGFYSGQDGFPSKGRVAWDLWGGDGGQSWARQKRDQIVRERSKKALDLILLAQKGYIEQDMLDMVAQAIEDYANQNINQELEAFGQFMYHAELLRNGHIDIYLTDLPDVDQPYRDILVEIVSTLHDYTGDNTVDSEDSNLDTPL
;
A
#
# COMPACT_ATOMS: atom_id res chain seq x y z
N MET A 1 -3.19 -10.46 13.35
CA MET A 1 -4.26 -10.14 12.36
C MET A 1 -3.82 -8.96 11.51
N ALA A 2 -4.00 -9.01 10.19
CA ALA A 2 -3.65 -7.90 9.31
C ALA A 2 -4.46 -6.64 9.64
N LYS A 3 -3.80 -5.47 9.63
CA LYS A 3 -4.42 -4.18 9.90
C LYS A 3 -5.42 -3.82 8.80
N THR A 4 -6.58 -3.35 9.20
CA THR A 4 -7.64 -2.91 8.30
C THR A 4 -8.06 -1.47 8.58
N TYR A 5 -8.70 -0.84 7.60
CA TYR A 5 -9.04 0.58 7.61
C TYR A 5 -10.54 0.74 7.34
N LYS A 6 -11.27 1.31 8.30
CA LYS A 6 -12.72 1.48 8.19
C LYS A 6 -13.08 2.71 7.35
N PRO A 7 -13.91 2.56 6.29
CA PRO A 7 -14.40 3.68 5.48
C PRO A 7 -15.26 4.66 6.30
N THR A 8 -15.30 5.93 5.88
CA THR A 8 -16.14 6.96 6.51
C THR A 8 -17.59 6.87 6.08
N SER A 9 -18.49 7.50 6.83
CA SER A 9 -19.91 7.61 6.44
C SER A 9 -20.11 8.40 5.13
N GLY A 10 -19.27 9.42 4.89
CA GLY A 10 -19.29 10.18 3.63
C GLY A 10 -18.96 9.33 2.42
N MET A 11 -17.97 8.42 2.54
CA MET A 11 -17.67 7.43 1.48
C MET A 11 -18.86 6.49 1.21
N ALA A 12 -19.51 6.01 2.28
CA ALA A 12 -20.67 5.16 2.18
C ALA A 12 -21.84 5.88 1.45
N SER A 13 -22.04 7.16 1.74
CA SER A 13 -23.08 7.98 1.09
C SER A 13 -22.80 8.18 -0.41
N ALA A 14 -21.53 8.45 -0.79
CA ALA A 14 -21.12 8.54 -2.19
C ALA A 14 -21.35 7.20 -2.94
N ALA A 15 -20.91 6.10 -2.34
CA ALA A 15 -21.08 4.76 -2.91
C ALA A 15 -22.57 4.41 -3.11
N LYS A 16 -23.44 4.67 -2.11
CA LYS A 16 -24.88 4.46 -2.22
C LYS A 16 -25.49 5.28 -3.35
N ARG A 17 -25.08 6.54 -3.50
CA ARG A 17 -25.54 7.40 -4.60
C ARG A 17 -25.13 6.83 -5.96
N ALA A 18 -23.89 6.40 -6.12
CA ALA A 18 -23.40 5.83 -7.37
C ALA A 18 -24.10 4.49 -7.70
N LEU A 19 -24.35 3.63 -6.72
CA LEU A 19 -25.12 2.40 -6.91
C LEU A 19 -26.54 2.71 -7.39
N LYS A 20 -27.21 3.71 -6.80
CA LYS A 20 -28.52 4.17 -7.27
C LYS A 20 -28.48 4.62 -8.75
N TRP A 21 -27.46 5.40 -9.14
CA TRP A 21 -27.29 5.79 -10.54
C TRP A 21 -27.07 4.58 -11.46
N LYS A 22 -26.40 3.54 -10.99
CA LYS A 22 -26.24 2.29 -11.76
C LYS A 22 -27.58 1.58 -11.94
N ASP A 23 -28.40 1.52 -10.89
CA ASP A 23 -29.77 0.95 -10.97
C ASP A 23 -30.67 1.75 -11.91
N GLU A 24 -30.45 3.07 -12.02
CA GLU A 24 -31.12 3.96 -12.98
C GLU A 24 -30.55 3.87 -14.42
N GLY A 25 -29.62 2.96 -14.68
CA GLY A 25 -29.02 2.75 -16.00
C GLY A 25 -27.94 3.77 -16.38
N LYS A 26 -27.47 4.62 -15.47
CA LYS A 26 -26.41 5.60 -15.77
C LYS A 26 -25.08 4.90 -16.14
N PRO A 27 -24.42 5.35 -17.22
CA PRO A 27 -23.17 4.76 -17.67
C PRO A 27 -22.00 5.09 -16.73
N GLY A 28 -20.93 4.30 -16.77
CA GLY A 28 -19.69 4.51 -15.99
C GLY A 28 -19.47 3.45 -14.93
N GLY A 29 -18.22 3.40 -14.48
CA GLY A 29 -17.75 2.38 -13.54
C GLY A 29 -17.49 1.02 -14.19
N THR A 30 -16.82 0.16 -13.45
CA THR A 30 -16.46 -1.21 -13.81
C THR A 30 -17.01 -2.19 -12.76
N LEU A 31 -16.94 -3.51 -13.01
CA LEU A 31 -17.29 -4.52 -12.00
C LEU A 31 -16.48 -4.37 -10.71
N VAL A 32 -15.19 -3.98 -10.82
CA VAL A 32 -14.34 -3.70 -9.65
C VAL A 32 -14.87 -2.49 -8.88
N GLY A 33 -15.27 -1.42 -9.58
CA GLY A 33 -15.90 -0.24 -8.96
C GLY A 33 -17.21 -0.59 -8.24
N LEU A 34 -18.06 -1.43 -8.83
CA LEU A 34 -19.31 -1.91 -8.21
C LEU A 34 -19.02 -2.73 -6.94
N ALA A 35 -18.06 -3.66 -7.00
CA ALA A 35 -17.63 -4.43 -5.82
C ALA A 35 -17.12 -3.51 -4.71
N ARG A 36 -16.32 -2.48 -5.07
CA ARG A 36 -15.85 -1.47 -4.13
C ARG A 36 -16.99 -0.69 -3.50
N ALA A 37 -17.94 -0.21 -4.30
CA ALA A 37 -19.09 0.53 -3.80
C ALA A 37 -19.93 -0.29 -2.80
N ASN A 38 -20.10 -1.60 -3.02
CA ASN A 38 -20.77 -2.48 -2.08
C ASN A 38 -20.04 -2.57 -0.73
N GLN A 39 -18.72 -2.72 -0.74
CA GLN A 39 -17.93 -2.69 0.50
C GLN A 39 -18.00 -1.34 1.21
N LEU A 40 -17.97 -0.25 0.46
CA LEU A 40 -18.01 1.11 1.02
C LEU A 40 -19.39 1.44 1.62
N LYS A 41 -20.50 1.04 0.98
CA LYS A 41 -21.86 1.32 1.47
C LYS A 41 -22.12 0.71 2.83
N ASP A 42 -21.52 -0.48 3.08
CA ASP A 42 -21.64 -1.22 4.33
C ASP A 42 -20.50 -0.87 5.32
N ARG A 43 -19.56 -0.06 4.87
CA ARG A 43 -18.37 0.36 5.61
C ARG A 43 -17.52 -0.82 6.08
N ASP A 44 -17.39 -1.84 5.23
CA ASP A 44 -16.54 -2.98 5.48
C ASP A 44 -15.09 -2.56 5.66
N PRO A 45 -14.36 -3.13 6.62
CA PRO A 45 -12.94 -2.84 6.80
C PRO A 45 -12.13 -3.21 5.56
N LEU A 46 -11.32 -2.28 5.06
CA LEU A 46 -10.50 -2.44 3.86
C LEU A 46 -9.05 -2.77 4.22
N THR A 47 -8.42 -3.62 3.41
CA THR A 47 -6.98 -3.94 3.55
C THR A 47 -6.09 -2.81 3.08
N ALA A 48 -4.82 -2.80 3.48
CA ALA A 48 -3.82 -1.85 3.00
C ALA A 48 -3.72 -1.85 1.46
N SER A 49 -3.68 -3.04 0.83
CA SER A 49 -3.64 -3.15 -0.63
C SER A 49 -4.86 -2.53 -1.31
N THR A 50 -6.03 -2.64 -0.69
CA THR A 50 -7.25 -1.98 -1.18
C THR A 50 -7.15 -0.46 -1.09
N VAL A 51 -6.62 0.08 0.01
CA VAL A 51 -6.38 1.53 0.18
C VAL A 51 -5.42 2.05 -0.90
N MET A 52 -4.32 1.33 -1.16
CA MET A 52 -3.36 1.68 -2.20
C MET A 52 -4.01 1.71 -3.59
N ARG A 53 -4.83 0.70 -3.92
CA ARG A 53 -5.60 0.70 -5.20
C ARG A 53 -6.58 1.87 -5.29
N MET A 54 -7.24 2.25 -4.20
CA MET A 54 -8.12 3.41 -4.18
C MET A 54 -7.34 4.70 -4.44
N HIS A 55 -6.19 4.88 -3.79
CA HIS A 55 -5.30 6.02 -4.05
C HIS A 55 -4.90 6.08 -5.53
N SER A 56 -4.43 4.96 -6.10
CA SER A 56 -4.04 4.89 -7.52
C SER A 56 -5.21 5.16 -8.47
N PHE A 57 -6.43 4.72 -8.14
CA PHE A 57 -7.62 5.05 -8.90
C PHE A 57 -7.84 6.56 -8.94
N PHE A 58 -7.91 7.21 -7.79
CA PHE A 58 -8.16 8.65 -7.72
C PHE A 58 -7.09 9.48 -8.40
N SER A 59 -5.82 9.10 -8.29
CA SER A 59 -4.71 9.81 -8.96
C SER A 59 -4.85 9.77 -10.49
N ARG A 60 -5.22 8.63 -11.06
CA ARG A 60 -5.41 8.51 -12.52
C ARG A 60 -6.68 9.19 -13.04
N HIS A 61 -7.73 9.24 -12.23
CA HIS A 61 -9.05 9.72 -12.63
C HIS A 61 -9.38 11.14 -12.16
N GLU A 62 -8.41 11.86 -11.58
CA GLU A 62 -8.64 13.23 -11.15
C GLU A 62 -8.98 14.17 -12.33
N VAL A 63 -8.45 13.87 -13.50
CA VAL A 63 -8.75 14.57 -14.75
C VAL A 63 -10.25 14.53 -15.11
N ASP A 64 -10.96 13.49 -14.69
CA ASP A 64 -12.42 13.34 -14.97
C ASP A 64 -13.24 14.46 -14.33
N LYS A 65 -12.73 15.12 -13.30
CA LYS A 65 -13.37 16.30 -12.68
C LYS A 65 -13.51 17.50 -13.61
N GLN A 66 -12.72 17.55 -14.66
CA GLN A 66 -12.74 18.64 -15.64
C GLN A 66 -13.81 18.39 -16.75
N ALA A 67 -14.36 17.20 -16.83
CA ALA A 67 -15.34 16.85 -17.84
C ALA A 67 -16.72 17.44 -17.51
N THR A 68 -17.46 17.87 -18.54
CA THR A 68 -18.86 18.31 -18.42
C THR A 68 -19.71 17.22 -17.79
N GLY A 69 -20.61 17.59 -16.89
CA GLY A 69 -21.48 16.65 -16.18
C GLY A 69 -20.83 16.00 -14.98
N PHE A 70 -19.63 16.41 -14.55
CA PHE A 70 -19.04 15.89 -13.33
C PHE A 70 -19.69 16.50 -12.08
N TYR A 71 -20.03 17.78 -12.09
CA TYR A 71 -20.66 18.46 -10.97
C TYR A 71 -22.18 18.58 -11.16
N SER A 72 -22.90 18.54 -10.04
CA SER A 72 -24.36 18.74 -10.04
C SER A 72 -24.72 20.09 -10.66
N GLY A 73 -25.78 20.11 -11.46
CA GLY A 73 -26.23 21.30 -12.19
C GLY A 73 -25.60 21.47 -13.57
N GLN A 74 -24.58 20.68 -13.91
CA GLN A 74 -24.03 20.66 -15.26
C GLN A 74 -24.88 19.77 -16.20
N ASP A 75 -24.87 20.12 -17.47
CA ASP A 75 -25.51 19.28 -18.50
C ASP A 75 -24.86 17.88 -18.54
N GLY A 76 -25.66 16.84 -18.71
CA GLY A 76 -25.19 15.44 -18.69
C GLY A 76 -24.79 14.89 -17.34
N PHE A 77 -25.13 15.56 -16.23
CA PHE A 77 -24.86 15.01 -14.88
C PHE A 77 -25.76 13.78 -14.58
N PRO A 78 -25.22 12.72 -13.95
CA PRO A 78 -23.81 12.47 -13.69
C PRO A 78 -23.08 11.92 -14.93
N SER A 79 -21.88 12.44 -15.20
CA SER A 79 -20.99 11.89 -16.24
C SER A 79 -20.49 10.48 -15.87
N LYS A 80 -19.95 9.73 -16.86
CA LYS A 80 -19.34 8.41 -16.62
C LYS A 80 -18.24 8.48 -15.57
N GLY A 81 -17.39 9.52 -15.61
CA GLY A 81 -16.34 9.76 -14.64
C GLY A 81 -16.90 10.04 -13.25
N ARG A 82 -17.97 10.81 -13.13
CA ARG A 82 -18.64 11.06 -11.85
C ARG A 82 -19.22 9.79 -11.23
N VAL A 83 -19.88 8.96 -12.01
CA VAL A 83 -20.38 7.67 -11.52
C VAL A 83 -19.23 6.80 -11.03
N ALA A 84 -18.16 6.67 -11.82
CA ALA A 84 -16.96 5.92 -11.41
C ALA A 84 -16.35 6.49 -10.13
N TRP A 85 -16.19 7.80 -10.03
CA TRP A 85 -15.66 8.51 -8.87
C TRP A 85 -16.42 8.19 -7.58
N ASP A 86 -17.72 8.26 -7.63
CA ASP A 86 -18.58 7.99 -6.47
C ASP A 86 -18.66 6.51 -6.10
N LEU A 87 -18.49 5.57 -7.04
CA LEU A 87 -18.34 4.14 -6.75
C LEU A 87 -17.12 3.84 -5.87
N TRP A 88 -16.09 4.67 -5.96
CA TRP A 88 -14.88 4.56 -5.14
C TRP A 88 -14.91 5.44 -3.87
N GLY A 89 -16.04 6.09 -3.58
CA GLY A 89 -16.28 6.85 -2.34
C GLY A 89 -16.26 8.37 -2.49
N GLY A 90 -16.22 8.88 -3.72
CA GLY A 90 -16.28 10.31 -4.01
C GLY A 90 -15.05 11.08 -3.50
N ASP A 91 -15.17 12.41 -3.33
CA ASP A 91 -14.08 13.26 -2.81
C ASP A 91 -13.65 12.87 -1.40
N GLY A 92 -14.60 12.39 -0.58
CA GLY A 92 -14.29 11.83 0.73
C GLY A 92 -13.42 10.57 0.62
N GLY A 93 -13.64 9.73 -0.40
CA GLY A 93 -12.82 8.56 -0.70
C GLY A 93 -11.41 8.95 -1.14
N GLN A 94 -11.27 9.95 -2.00
CA GLN A 94 -9.97 10.48 -2.43
C GLN A 94 -9.13 10.95 -1.24
N SER A 95 -9.69 11.84 -0.42
CA SER A 95 -8.98 12.40 0.73
C SER A 95 -8.61 11.33 1.76
N TRP A 96 -9.53 10.41 2.03
CA TRP A 96 -9.33 9.31 2.96
C TRP A 96 -8.25 8.33 2.44
N ALA A 97 -8.30 7.94 1.17
CA ALA A 97 -7.33 7.03 0.57
C ALA A 97 -5.92 7.62 0.60
N ARG A 98 -5.77 8.92 0.27
CA ARG A 98 -4.50 9.65 0.37
C ARG A 98 -3.97 9.63 1.80
N GLN A 99 -4.79 10.02 2.79
CA GLN A 99 -4.38 10.04 4.19
C GLN A 99 -3.96 8.65 4.69
N LYS A 100 -4.72 7.60 4.33
CA LYS A 100 -4.42 6.23 4.74
C LYS A 100 -3.21 5.66 4.02
N ARG A 101 -3.02 5.98 2.74
CA ARG A 101 -1.79 5.63 2.01
C ARG A 101 -0.57 6.22 2.71
N ASP A 102 -0.58 7.50 3.05
CA ASP A 102 0.54 8.17 3.72
C ASP A 102 0.80 7.57 5.13
N GLN A 103 -0.26 7.14 5.82
CA GLN A 103 -0.13 6.42 7.09
C GLN A 103 0.54 5.05 6.89
N ILE A 104 0.09 4.27 5.89
CA ILE A 104 0.63 2.94 5.56
C ILE A 104 2.11 3.05 5.21
N VAL A 105 2.47 3.99 4.33
CA VAL A 105 3.87 4.19 3.91
C VAL A 105 4.75 4.55 5.10
N ARG A 106 4.32 5.48 5.97
CA ARG A 106 5.09 5.84 7.18
C ARG A 106 5.28 4.66 8.12
N GLU A 107 4.23 3.85 8.34
CA GLU A 107 4.32 2.68 9.21
C GLU A 107 5.28 1.63 8.63
N ARG A 108 5.23 1.40 7.32
CA ARG A 108 6.14 0.48 6.62
C ARG A 108 7.59 0.97 6.67
N SER A 109 7.82 2.26 6.40
CA SER A 109 9.16 2.87 6.49
C SER A 109 9.74 2.76 7.90
N LYS A 110 8.91 2.97 8.94
CA LYS A 110 9.36 2.79 10.32
C LYS A 110 9.75 1.34 10.60
N LYS A 111 8.93 0.37 10.19
CA LYS A 111 9.26 -1.06 10.35
C LYS A 111 10.54 -1.45 9.62
N ALA A 112 10.71 -0.98 8.38
CA ALA A 112 11.94 -1.21 7.63
C ALA A 112 13.16 -0.65 8.36
N LEU A 113 13.06 0.57 8.89
CA LEU A 113 14.13 1.20 9.67
C LEU A 113 14.44 0.43 10.95
N ASP A 114 13.42 0.01 11.70
CA ASP A 114 13.59 -0.77 12.93
C ASP A 114 14.31 -2.10 12.63
N LEU A 115 13.94 -2.79 11.54
CA LEU A 115 14.57 -4.03 11.08
C LEU A 115 16.07 -3.82 10.81
N ILE A 116 16.40 -2.75 10.11
CA ILE A 116 17.77 -2.44 9.73
C ILE A 116 18.64 -2.07 10.94
N LEU A 117 18.06 -1.35 11.90
CA LEU A 117 18.75 -1.09 13.18
C LEU A 117 19.02 -2.38 13.95
N LEU A 118 18.12 -3.37 13.88
CA LEU A 118 18.34 -4.69 14.46
C LEU A 118 19.46 -5.46 13.73
N ALA A 119 19.49 -5.39 12.39
CA ALA A 119 20.53 -5.99 11.59
C ALA A 119 21.92 -5.39 11.87
N GLN A 120 22.02 -4.06 11.96
CA GLN A 120 23.28 -3.37 12.32
C GLN A 120 23.82 -3.76 13.72
N LYS A 121 22.92 -4.16 14.62
CA LYS A 121 23.29 -4.65 15.96
C LYS A 121 23.61 -6.15 15.99
N GLY A 122 23.57 -6.84 14.86
CA GLY A 122 23.83 -8.28 14.79
C GLY A 122 22.70 -9.17 15.31
N TYR A 123 21.49 -8.63 15.47
CA TYR A 123 20.30 -9.39 15.86
C TYR A 123 19.58 -10.08 14.68
N ILE A 124 20.01 -9.80 13.46
CA ILE A 124 19.47 -10.43 12.25
C ILE A 124 20.59 -11.19 11.57
N GLU A 125 20.35 -12.47 11.33
CA GLU A 125 21.29 -13.33 10.64
C GLU A 125 21.34 -13.01 9.14
N GLN A 126 22.47 -13.24 8.50
CA GLN A 126 22.70 -12.97 7.08
C GLN A 126 21.67 -13.71 6.19
N ASP A 127 21.30 -14.92 6.58
CA ASP A 127 20.29 -15.73 5.86
C ASP A 127 18.96 -15.00 5.65
N MET A 128 18.57 -14.16 6.61
CA MET A 128 17.35 -13.36 6.49
C MET A 128 17.53 -12.20 5.51
N LEU A 129 18.68 -11.56 5.50
CA LEU A 129 18.99 -10.52 4.52
C LEU A 129 19.03 -11.11 3.10
N ASP A 130 19.55 -12.33 2.95
CA ASP A 130 19.56 -13.07 1.68
C ASP A 130 18.16 -13.41 1.20
N MET A 131 17.25 -13.79 2.10
CA MET A 131 15.84 -14.01 1.77
C MET A 131 15.16 -12.73 1.26
N VAL A 132 15.45 -11.57 1.85
CA VAL A 132 14.91 -10.30 1.35
C VAL A 132 15.49 -9.92 0.01
N ALA A 133 16.81 -10.04 -0.12
CA ALA A 133 17.48 -9.79 -1.39
C ALA A 133 16.85 -10.65 -2.51
N GLN A 134 16.61 -11.93 -2.24
CA GLN A 134 15.95 -12.83 -3.18
C GLN A 134 14.51 -12.35 -3.51
N ALA A 135 13.74 -11.94 -2.51
CA ALA A 135 12.38 -11.44 -2.74
C ALA A 135 12.36 -10.16 -3.59
N ILE A 136 13.35 -9.27 -3.42
CA ILE A 136 13.51 -8.07 -4.25
C ILE A 136 13.84 -8.46 -5.71
N GLU A 137 14.77 -9.39 -5.91
CA GLU A 137 15.15 -9.89 -7.24
C GLU A 137 13.98 -10.57 -7.94
N ASP A 138 13.25 -11.44 -7.23
CA ASP A 138 12.10 -12.15 -7.77
C ASP A 138 11.00 -11.15 -8.20
N TYR A 139 10.76 -10.13 -7.38
CA TYR A 139 9.82 -9.07 -7.74
C TYR A 139 10.26 -8.33 -9.00
N ALA A 140 11.53 -7.92 -9.08
CA ALA A 140 12.06 -7.20 -10.24
C ALA A 140 11.97 -8.05 -11.53
N ASN A 141 12.37 -9.31 -11.46
CA ASN A 141 12.33 -10.22 -12.61
C ASN A 141 10.90 -10.49 -13.11
N GLN A 142 9.91 -10.51 -12.23
CA GLN A 142 8.53 -10.82 -12.59
C GLN A 142 7.73 -9.57 -13.02
N ASN A 143 8.08 -8.39 -12.56
CA ASN A 143 7.21 -7.22 -12.65
C ASN A 143 7.84 -6.00 -13.34
N ILE A 144 9.15 -5.98 -13.57
CA ILE A 144 9.86 -4.83 -14.12
C ILE A 144 10.57 -5.24 -15.42
N ASN A 145 10.43 -4.43 -16.46
CA ASN A 145 11.20 -4.64 -17.68
C ASN A 145 12.70 -4.43 -17.40
N GLN A 146 13.54 -5.40 -17.75
CA GLN A 146 14.99 -5.42 -17.50
C GLN A 146 15.76 -4.27 -18.19
N GLU A 147 15.16 -3.64 -19.20
CA GLU A 147 15.75 -2.49 -19.88
C GLU A 147 15.51 -1.16 -19.12
N LEU A 148 14.66 -1.15 -18.10
CA LEU A 148 14.38 0.04 -17.32
C LEU A 148 15.42 0.26 -16.22
N GLU A 149 15.79 1.50 -15.98
CA GLU A 149 16.67 1.91 -14.88
C GLU A 149 16.17 1.39 -13.51
N ALA A 150 14.86 1.37 -13.32
CA ALA A 150 14.23 0.81 -12.13
C ALA A 150 14.63 -0.65 -11.85
N PHE A 151 14.81 -1.49 -12.89
CA PHE A 151 15.28 -2.86 -12.71
C PHE A 151 16.68 -2.88 -12.10
N GLY A 152 17.59 -2.05 -12.62
CA GLY A 152 18.94 -1.90 -12.08
C GLY A 152 18.95 -1.45 -10.61
N GLN A 153 18.06 -0.53 -10.24
CA GLN A 153 17.92 -0.07 -8.85
C GLN A 153 17.46 -1.19 -7.91
N PHE A 154 16.53 -2.04 -8.31
CA PHE A 154 16.10 -3.19 -7.51
C PHE A 154 17.23 -4.20 -7.32
N MET A 155 17.94 -4.54 -8.40
CA MET A 155 19.08 -5.47 -8.35
C MET A 155 20.20 -4.94 -7.45
N TYR A 156 20.51 -3.64 -7.53
CA TYR A 156 21.49 -2.98 -6.67
C TYR A 156 21.10 -3.07 -5.19
N HIS A 157 19.86 -2.78 -4.84
CA HIS A 157 19.39 -2.86 -3.45
C HIS A 157 19.38 -4.29 -2.91
N ALA A 158 19.06 -5.29 -3.74
CA ALA A 158 19.18 -6.69 -3.38
C ALA A 158 20.64 -7.07 -3.08
N GLU A 159 21.58 -6.62 -3.92
CA GLU A 159 23.01 -6.87 -3.75
C GLU A 159 23.56 -6.23 -2.46
N LEU A 160 23.12 -5.01 -2.12
CA LEU A 160 23.51 -4.35 -0.87
C LEU A 160 23.12 -5.19 0.35
N LEU A 161 21.92 -5.74 0.39
CA LEU A 161 21.45 -6.60 1.49
C LEU A 161 22.23 -7.91 1.55
N ARG A 162 22.48 -8.56 0.39
CA ARG A 162 23.22 -9.81 0.30
C ARG A 162 24.66 -9.66 0.79
N ASN A 163 25.27 -8.51 0.58
CA ASN A 163 26.63 -8.18 1.04
C ASN A 163 26.67 -7.56 2.44
N GLY A 164 25.53 -7.45 3.14
CA GLY A 164 25.48 -6.86 4.47
C GLY A 164 25.67 -5.35 4.52
N HIS A 165 25.59 -4.65 3.38
CA HIS A 165 25.72 -3.20 3.28
C HIS A 165 24.41 -2.47 3.61
N ILE A 166 23.91 -2.69 4.81
CA ILE A 166 22.60 -2.19 5.23
C ILE A 166 22.60 -0.68 5.40
N ASP A 167 23.68 -0.10 5.84
CA ASP A 167 23.89 1.35 5.97
C ASP A 167 23.77 2.06 4.62
N ILE A 168 24.39 1.51 3.57
CA ILE A 168 24.30 2.04 2.22
C ILE A 168 22.86 1.88 1.70
N TYR A 169 22.24 0.71 1.88
CA TYR A 169 20.84 0.48 1.51
C TYR A 169 19.91 1.58 2.05
N LEU A 170 20.10 1.96 3.32
CA LEU A 170 19.30 3.00 3.96
C LEU A 170 19.55 4.39 3.41
N THR A 171 20.81 4.69 3.10
CA THR A 171 21.22 6.00 2.62
C THR A 171 20.69 6.24 1.21
N ASP A 172 20.67 5.20 0.38
CA ASP A 172 20.28 5.31 -1.04
C ASP A 172 18.79 5.12 -1.29
N LEU A 173 18.06 4.45 -0.37
CA LEU A 173 16.62 4.20 -0.52
C LEU A 173 15.76 5.46 -0.75
N PRO A 174 16.02 6.63 -0.13
CA PRO A 174 15.29 7.85 -0.40
C PRO A 174 15.42 8.37 -1.83
N ASP A 175 16.50 8.04 -2.54
CA ASP A 175 16.80 8.49 -3.90
C ASP A 175 16.12 7.62 -4.96
N VAL A 176 15.52 6.48 -4.56
CA VAL A 176 14.74 5.63 -5.46
C VAL A 176 13.42 6.32 -5.81
N ASP A 177 13.09 6.38 -7.09
CA ASP A 177 11.84 6.95 -7.58
C ASP A 177 10.60 6.22 -7.05
N GLN A 178 9.54 6.97 -6.76
CA GLN A 178 8.22 6.38 -6.55
C GLN A 178 7.61 5.96 -7.90
N PRO A 179 6.93 4.79 -7.98
CA PRO A 179 6.45 3.92 -6.88
C PRO A 179 7.44 2.84 -6.40
N TYR A 180 8.63 2.74 -6.96
CA TYR A 180 9.57 1.65 -6.72
C TYR A 180 10.08 1.62 -5.28
N ARG A 181 10.35 2.78 -4.70
CA ARG A 181 10.71 2.91 -3.27
C ARG A 181 9.65 2.30 -2.36
N ASP A 182 8.36 2.56 -2.64
CA ASP A 182 7.27 2.01 -1.83
C ASP A 182 7.25 0.47 -1.87
N ILE A 183 7.64 -0.12 -2.99
CA ILE A 183 7.72 -1.57 -3.18
C ILE A 183 8.90 -2.15 -2.39
N LEU A 184 10.07 -1.53 -2.47
CA LEU A 184 11.25 -1.95 -1.69
C LEU A 184 10.97 -1.89 -0.19
N VAL A 185 10.33 -0.81 0.29
CA VAL A 185 9.91 -0.68 1.69
C VAL A 185 8.88 -1.75 2.06
N GLU A 186 7.97 -2.13 1.16
CA GLU A 186 6.99 -3.18 1.41
C GLU A 186 7.65 -4.54 1.58
N ILE A 187 8.58 -4.90 0.69
CA ILE A 187 9.30 -6.17 0.75
C ILE A 187 10.08 -6.27 2.07
N VAL A 188 10.85 -5.24 2.42
CA VAL A 188 11.63 -5.23 3.67
C VAL A 188 10.73 -5.25 4.91
N SER A 189 9.58 -4.54 4.90
CA SER A 189 8.68 -4.51 6.05
C SER A 189 7.97 -5.84 6.32
N THR A 190 7.83 -6.69 5.30
CA THR A 190 7.25 -8.02 5.45
C THR A 190 8.13 -8.93 6.32
N LEU A 191 9.44 -8.74 6.27
CA LEU A 191 10.39 -9.46 7.13
C LEU A 191 10.29 -9.07 8.60
N HIS A 192 10.08 -7.80 8.88
CA HIS A 192 9.90 -7.36 10.26
C HIS A 192 8.74 -8.09 10.96
N ASP A 193 7.66 -8.37 10.23
CA ASP A 193 6.53 -9.14 10.79
C ASP A 193 6.91 -10.60 11.05
N TYR A 194 7.88 -11.15 10.29
CA TYR A 194 8.38 -12.52 10.47
C TYR A 194 9.34 -12.65 11.65
N THR A 195 10.16 -11.61 11.94
CA THR A 195 11.12 -11.61 13.05
C THR A 195 10.45 -11.30 14.39
N GLY A 196 9.40 -10.48 14.40
CA GLY A 196 8.70 -10.09 15.62
C GLY A 196 7.94 -11.22 16.30
N ASP A 197 7.55 -12.28 15.56
CA ASP A 197 6.83 -13.44 16.09
C ASP A 197 7.79 -14.49 16.71
N ASN A 198 9.09 -14.44 16.37
CA ASN A 198 10.08 -15.41 16.86
C ASN A 198 10.94 -14.91 18.03
N THR A 199 10.82 -13.65 18.46
CA THR A 199 11.63 -13.09 19.54
C THR A 199 10.99 -13.15 20.93
N VAL A 200 9.77 -13.70 21.06
CA VAL A 200 9.02 -13.69 22.34
C VAL A 200 9.32 -14.92 23.22
N ASP A 201 9.97 -15.98 22.70
CA ASP A 201 10.15 -17.23 23.45
C ASP A 201 11.54 -17.47 24.07
N SER A 202 12.44 -16.49 24.14
CA SER A 202 13.81 -16.70 24.65
C SER A 202 14.16 -16.01 25.99
N GLU A 203 13.25 -15.30 26.66
CA GLU A 203 13.56 -14.60 27.92
C GLU A 203 12.92 -15.15 29.21
N ASP A 204 12.27 -16.32 29.17
CA ASP A 204 11.66 -16.89 30.40
C ASP A 204 12.24 -18.25 30.81
N SER A 205 13.56 -18.39 30.84
CA SER A 205 14.18 -19.54 31.49
C SER A 205 15.50 -19.19 32.20
N ASN A 206 15.45 -18.41 33.27
CA ASN A 206 16.44 -18.48 34.35
C ASN A 206 16.15 -17.46 35.47
N LEU A 207 15.19 -17.76 36.31
CA LEU A 207 15.12 -17.21 37.67
C LEU A 207 14.28 -18.20 38.53
N ASP A 208 14.93 -19.28 38.97
CA ASP A 208 14.58 -19.94 40.24
C ASP A 208 15.72 -20.88 40.63
N THR A 209 16.65 -20.35 41.43
CA THR A 209 17.45 -21.18 42.33
C THR A 209 17.23 -20.64 43.74
N PRO A 210 16.48 -21.31 44.59
CA PRO A 210 16.45 -20.97 46.03
C PRO A 210 17.67 -21.56 46.75
N LEU A 211 18.17 -20.75 47.68
CA LEU A 211 19.12 -21.12 48.73
C LEU A 211 18.52 -22.16 49.69
#